data_8c132be12edf8f447ae443e8835f1f00
#
_entry.id   8c132be12edf8f447ae443e8835f1f00
#
_cell.length_a   1.000
_cell.length_b   1.000
_cell.length_c   1.000
_cell.angle_alpha   90.00
_cell.angle_beta   90.00
_cell.angle_gamma   90.00
#
_symmetry.space_group_name_H-M   'P 1'
#
loop_
_entity.id
_entity.type
_entity.pdbx_description
1 polymer ?
#
loop_
_entity_poly.entity_id
_entity_poly.type
_entity_poly.pdbx_seq_one_letter_code
_entity_poly.pdbx_strand_id
1 'polypeptide(L)'
;MQLENLNGQSITVHSFSVEQGDASLTITMSCTAQNGVACEILFDHVSCLKLGEVSYPFQICGFEILNNSARGYSRDCRFFIHDYEDGKLSFFCGNIEVLESNE
;
A
#
# COMPACT_ATOMS: atom_id res chain seq x y z
N MET A 1 -4.59 6.56 -12.34
CA MET A 1 -3.14 6.33 -12.09
C MET A 1 -2.88 4.83 -12.08
N GLN A 2 -1.81 4.41 -12.70
CA GLN A 2 -1.45 3.00 -12.69
C GLN A 2 -0.55 2.69 -11.49
N LEU A 3 -0.61 1.46 -11.03
CA LEU A 3 0.11 1.01 -9.84
C LEU A 3 1.62 1.24 -9.94
N GLU A 4 2.22 0.93 -11.10
CA GLU A 4 3.65 1.11 -11.29
C GLU A 4 4.10 2.56 -11.21
N ASN A 5 3.18 3.52 -11.36
CA ASN A 5 3.51 4.93 -11.21
C ASN A 5 3.75 5.33 -9.76
N LEU A 6 3.30 4.51 -8.81
CA LEU A 6 3.51 4.74 -7.39
C LEU A 6 4.79 4.10 -6.89
N ASN A 7 5.27 3.08 -7.59
CA ASN A 7 6.41 2.29 -7.16
C ASN A 7 7.69 3.13 -7.17
N GLY A 8 8.36 3.19 -6.03
CA GLY A 8 9.59 3.97 -5.88
C GLY A 8 9.39 5.44 -5.64
N GLN A 9 8.15 5.90 -5.50
CA GLN A 9 7.84 7.32 -5.29
C GLN A 9 7.63 7.63 -3.81
N SER A 10 7.71 8.93 -3.51
CA SER A 10 7.24 9.45 -2.23
C SER A 10 5.74 9.64 -2.29
N ILE A 11 5.03 9.21 -1.27
CA ILE A 11 3.60 9.45 -1.15
C ILE A 11 3.29 10.04 0.21
N THR A 12 2.23 10.84 0.29
CA THR A 12 1.73 11.37 1.56
C THR A 12 0.45 10.62 1.90
N VAL A 13 0.45 9.94 3.05
CA VAL A 13 -0.70 9.15 3.49
C VAL A 13 -1.57 10.01 4.39
N HIS A 14 -2.83 10.18 4.01
CA HIS A 14 -3.80 10.99 4.75
C HIS A 14 -4.65 10.15 5.68
N SER A 15 -4.94 8.91 5.30
CA SER A 15 -5.67 7.99 6.15
C SER A 15 -5.30 6.55 5.82
N PHE A 16 -5.45 5.68 6.81
CA PHE A 16 -5.07 4.29 6.69
C PHE A 16 -6.07 3.48 7.54
N SER A 17 -6.90 2.69 6.88
CA SER A 17 -7.92 1.89 7.54
C SER A 17 -7.65 0.42 7.36
N VAL A 18 -7.80 -0.35 8.44
CA VAL A 18 -7.67 -1.81 8.39
C VAL A 18 -9.02 -2.40 8.77
N GLU A 19 -9.58 -3.22 7.89
CA GLU A 19 -10.84 -3.90 8.14
C GLU A 19 -10.63 -5.41 8.08
N GLN A 20 -11.20 -6.10 9.05
CA GLN A 20 -11.16 -7.56 9.06
C GLN A 20 -12.45 -8.10 8.48
N GLY A 21 -12.34 -8.83 7.36
CA GLY A 21 -13.43 -9.57 6.80
C GLY A 21 -13.50 -10.99 7.35
N ASP A 22 -14.32 -11.83 6.74
CA ASP A 22 -14.53 -13.21 7.20
C ASP A 22 -13.28 -14.07 7.08
N ALA A 23 -12.45 -13.83 6.08
CA ALA A 23 -11.29 -14.67 5.79
C ALA A 23 -10.01 -13.89 5.56
N SER A 24 -10.05 -12.56 5.55
CA SER A 24 -8.87 -11.77 5.20
C SER A 24 -8.95 -10.35 5.75
N LEU A 25 -7.80 -9.69 5.80
CA LEU A 25 -7.72 -8.27 6.13
C LEU A 25 -7.70 -7.45 4.84
N THR A 26 -8.35 -6.30 4.90
CA THR A 26 -8.36 -5.33 3.81
C THR A 26 -7.83 -4.01 4.33
N ILE A 27 -6.95 -3.37 3.59
CA ILE A 27 -6.42 -2.04 3.92
C ILE A 27 -6.89 -1.05 2.87
N THR A 28 -7.43 0.08 3.32
CA THR A 28 -7.75 1.21 2.46
C THR A 28 -6.86 2.39 2.86
N MET A 29 -6.12 2.93 1.91
CA MET A 29 -5.19 4.02 2.16
C MET A 29 -5.50 5.19 1.23
N SER A 30 -5.79 6.36 1.81
CA SER A 30 -5.94 7.59 1.04
C SER A 30 -4.60 8.32 1.02
N CYS A 31 -4.11 8.66 -0.14
CA CYS A 31 -2.80 9.28 -0.26
C CYS A 31 -2.74 10.27 -1.43
N THR A 32 -1.67 11.07 -1.43
CA THR A 32 -1.33 11.96 -2.53
C THR A 32 0.02 11.53 -3.06
N ALA A 33 0.08 11.25 -4.35
CA ALA A 33 1.32 10.85 -5.02
C ALA A 33 2.26 12.03 -5.18
N GLN A 34 3.50 11.76 -5.53
CA GLN A 34 4.53 12.78 -5.69
C GLN A 34 4.16 13.84 -6.72
N ASN A 35 3.37 13.48 -7.73
CA ASN A 35 2.91 14.42 -8.76
C ASN A 35 1.70 15.25 -8.33
N GLY A 36 1.24 15.11 -7.08
CA GLY A 36 0.12 15.87 -6.55
C GLY A 36 -1.25 15.23 -6.79
N VAL A 37 -1.31 14.08 -7.43
CA VAL A 37 -2.58 13.40 -7.71
C VAL A 37 -3.05 12.66 -6.46
N ALA A 38 -4.29 12.94 -6.04
CA ALA A 38 -4.90 12.22 -4.93
C ALA A 38 -5.43 10.87 -5.40
N CYS A 39 -5.21 9.84 -4.61
CA CYS A 39 -5.69 8.50 -4.93
C CYS A 39 -6.05 7.73 -3.67
N GLU A 40 -6.84 6.69 -3.86
CA GLU A 40 -7.18 5.74 -2.81
C GLU A 40 -6.72 4.37 -3.26
N ILE A 41 -6.03 3.65 -2.40
CA ILE A 41 -5.49 2.33 -2.71
C ILE A 41 -6.13 1.31 -1.80
N LEU A 42 -6.66 0.25 -2.41
CA LEU A 42 -7.29 -0.86 -1.71
C LEU A 42 -6.40 -2.09 -1.82
N PHE A 43 -6.05 -2.66 -0.67
CA PHE A 43 -5.23 -3.88 -0.60
C PHE A 43 -6.06 -5.00 0.00
N ASP A 44 -6.20 -6.11 -0.73
CA ASP A 44 -6.96 -7.28 -0.28
C ASP A 44 -6.04 -8.43 0.11
N HIS A 45 -6.50 -9.29 0.98
CA HIS A 45 -5.76 -10.45 1.47
C HIS A 45 -4.43 -10.03 2.09
N VAL A 46 -4.54 -9.09 3.03
CA VAL A 46 -3.36 -8.52 3.70
C VAL A 46 -2.90 -9.46 4.81
N SER A 47 -1.60 -9.66 4.91
CA SER A 47 -0.98 -10.44 5.98
C SER A 47 0.34 -9.81 6.43
N CYS A 48 0.77 -10.16 7.62
CA CYS A 48 2.05 -9.72 8.20
C CYS A 48 2.17 -8.19 8.22
N LEU A 49 1.08 -7.51 8.59
CA LEU A 49 1.06 -6.05 8.65
C LEU A 49 1.96 -5.54 9.78
N LYS A 50 2.87 -4.63 9.42
CA LYS A 50 3.67 -3.88 10.37
C LYS A 50 3.51 -2.41 10.07
N LEU A 51 3.10 -1.64 11.06
CA LEU A 51 2.92 -0.20 10.95
C LEU A 51 3.54 0.43 12.19
N GLY A 52 4.52 1.30 11.97
CA GLY A 52 5.17 2.02 13.05
C GLY A 52 4.30 3.13 13.61
N GLU A 53 4.83 3.86 14.58
CA GLU A 53 4.13 5.01 15.13
C GLU A 53 4.15 6.14 14.10
N VAL A 54 2.96 6.59 13.68
CA VAL A 54 2.82 7.64 12.69
C VAL A 54 1.73 8.62 13.11
N SER A 55 1.88 9.87 12.69
CA SER A 55 0.85 10.88 12.85
C SER A 55 0.37 11.29 11.46
N TYR A 56 -0.93 11.39 11.28
CA TYR A 56 -1.49 11.71 9.96
C TYR A 56 -1.53 13.22 9.72
N PRO A 57 -1.23 13.68 8.52
CA PRO A 57 -0.69 12.89 7.41
C PRO A 57 0.78 12.52 7.63
N PHE A 58 1.21 11.39 7.09
CA PHE A 58 2.62 11.02 7.15
C PHE A 58 3.15 10.72 5.75
N GLN A 59 4.44 10.87 5.57
CA GLN A 59 5.08 10.67 4.28
C GLN A 59 5.85 9.36 4.26
N ILE A 60 5.68 8.62 3.17
CA ILE A 60 6.50 7.46 2.87
C ILE A 60 7.43 7.88 1.73
N CYS A 61 8.72 8.02 2.03
CA CYS A 61 9.68 8.51 1.04
C CYS A 61 10.10 7.44 0.04
N GLY A 62 10.00 6.18 0.43
CA GLY A 62 10.38 5.07 -0.42
C GLY A 62 9.30 4.01 -0.49
N PHE A 63 8.17 4.32 -1.12
CA PHE A 63 7.07 3.39 -1.28
C PHE A 63 7.39 2.38 -2.37
N GLU A 64 7.52 1.10 -2.02
CA GLU A 64 7.88 0.07 -2.97
C GLU A 64 6.87 -1.06 -2.99
N ILE A 65 6.56 -1.53 -4.19
CA ILE A 65 5.67 -2.66 -4.43
C ILE A 65 6.47 -3.72 -5.16
N LEU A 66 6.66 -4.87 -4.52
CA LEU A 66 7.37 -6.00 -5.11
C LEU A 66 6.37 -7.06 -5.53
N ASN A 67 6.44 -7.50 -6.78
CA ASN A 67 5.59 -8.56 -7.28
C ASN A 67 6.32 -9.90 -7.11
N ASN A 68 5.78 -10.76 -6.25
CA ASN A 68 6.38 -12.05 -5.90
C ASN A 68 5.81 -13.23 -6.69
N SER A 69 4.92 -12.98 -7.66
CA SER A 69 4.24 -14.08 -8.36
C SER A 69 5.21 -15.04 -9.05
N ALA A 70 6.34 -14.53 -9.54
CA ALA A 70 7.34 -15.35 -10.20
C ALA A 70 8.25 -16.13 -9.25
N ARG A 71 8.10 -15.94 -7.93
CA ARG A 71 8.98 -16.55 -6.92
C ARG A 71 8.30 -17.70 -6.16
N GLY A 72 7.13 -18.13 -6.62
CA GLY A 72 6.43 -19.24 -5.98
C GLY A 72 5.70 -18.92 -4.70
N TYR A 73 5.53 -17.64 -4.38
CA TYR A 73 4.71 -17.25 -3.23
C TYR A 73 3.24 -17.59 -3.46
N SER A 74 2.50 -17.78 -2.38
CA SER A 74 1.07 -18.05 -2.49
C SER A 74 0.34 -16.87 -3.11
N ARG A 75 -0.89 -17.12 -3.59
CA ARG A 75 -1.72 -16.08 -4.18
C ARG A 75 -1.92 -14.89 -3.24
N ASP A 76 -2.07 -15.15 -1.94
CA ASP A 76 -2.32 -14.11 -0.95
C ASP A 76 -1.07 -13.30 -0.60
N CYS A 77 0.10 -13.76 -1.02
CA CYS A 77 1.36 -13.06 -0.81
C CYS A 77 1.98 -12.61 -2.12
N ARG A 78 1.15 -12.38 -3.15
CA ARG A 78 1.62 -11.98 -4.47
C ARG A 78 2.42 -10.70 -4.44
N PHE A 79 2.02 -9.74 -3.61
CA PHE A 79 2.69 -8.45 -3.53
C PHE A 79 3.24 -8.23 -2.13
N PHE A 80 4.41 -7.62 -2.07
CA PHE A 80 4.99 -7.12 -0.83
C PHE A 80 5.10 -5.61 -0.92
N ILE A 81 4.45 -4.93 0.02
CA ILE A 81 4.40 -3.48 0.09
C ILE A 81 5.25 -3.03 1.25
N HIS A 82 6.18 -2.10 1.00
CA HIS A 82 6.97 -1.60 2.12
C HIS A 82 7.54 -0.20 1.85
N ASP A 83 7.89 0.46 2.95
CA ASP A 83 8.66 1.68 2.95
C ASP A 83 10.12 1.30 3.09
N TYR A 84 10.87 1.35 1.99
CA TYR A 84 12.25 0.87 2.01
C TYR A 84 13.24 1.86 2.61
N GLU A 85 12.84 3.11 2.86
CA GLU A 85 13.74 4.09 3.47
C GLU A 85 13.64 4.14 4.99
N ASP A 86 12.43 4.24 5.52
CA ASP A 86 12.23 4.44 6.95
C ASP A 86 11.58 3.25 7.66
N GLY A 87 11.10 2.28 6.92
CA GLY A 87 10.47 1.10 7.49
C GLY A 87 9.17 1.36 8.24
N LYS A 88 8.45 2.42 7.89
CA LYS A 88 7.21 2.78 8.59
C LYS A 88 6.10 1.78 8.38
N LEU A 89 6.12 1.08 7.25
CA LEU A 89 5.02 0.23 6.82
C LEU A 89 5.56 -0.96 6.05
N SER A 90 5.02 -2.14 6.33
CA SER A 90 5.24 -3.31 5.48
C SER A 90 4.11 -4.31 5.64
N PHE A 91 3.74 -4.98 4.54
CA PHE A 91 2.76 -6.07 4.57
C PHE A 91 2.78 -6.81 3.24
N PHE A 92 2.22 -8.03 3.25
CA PHE A 92 1.94 -8.79 2.04
C PHE A 92 0.46 -8.65 1.69
N CYS A 93 0.13 -8.68 0.41
CA CYS A 93 -1.26 -8.71 -0.03
C CYS A 93 -1.41 -9.51 -1.32
N GLY A 94 -2.65 -9.91 -1.61
CA GLY A 94 -2.95 -10.69 -2.81
C GLY A 94 -3.48 -9.88 -3.97
N ASN A 95 -4.02 -8.69 -3.70
CA ASN A 95 -4.59 -7.85 -4.75
C ASN A 95 -4.47 -6.37 -4.37
N ILE A 96 -4.29 -5.52 -5.38
CA ILE A 96 -4.17 -4.07 -5.21
C ILE A 96 -5.05 -3.38 -6.24
N GLU A 97 -5.86 -2.43 -5.77
CA GLU A 97 -6.69 -1.62 -6.65
C GLU A 97 -6.42 -0.15 -6.35
N VAL A 98 -6.14 0.63 -7.39
CA VAL A 98 -5.88 2.06 -7.24
C VAL A 98 -7.04 2.82 -7.83
N LEU A 99 -7.66 3.68 -7.03
CA LEU A 99 -8.78 4.52 -7.41
C LEU A 99 -8.31 5.96 -7.42
N GLU A 100 -8.34 6.60 -8.57
CA GLU A 100 -7.90 7.98 -8.73
C GLU A 100 -9.03 8.95 -8.44
N SER A 101 -8.74 9.98 -7.66
CA SER A 101 -9.71 11.03 -7.39
C SER A 101 -9.76 11.99 -8.56
N ASN A 102 -10.97 12.33 -9.02
CA ASN A 102 -11.20 13.22 -10.17
C ASN A 102 -11.59 14.64 -9.75
N GLU A 103 -11.12 15.07 -8.60
CA GLU A 103 -11.43 16.44 -8.15
C GLU A 103 -10.41 17.46 -8.57
#